data_6f645bb5103d0e3bd5ac196fff23da42
#
_entry.id   6f645bb5103d0e3bd5ac196fff23da42
#
_cell.length_a   1.000
_cell.length_b   1.000
_cell.length_c   1.000
_cell.angle_alpha   90.00
_cell.angle_beta   90.00
_cell.angle_gamma   90.00
#
_symmetry.space_group_name_H-M   'P 1'
#
loop_
_entity.id
_entity.type
_entity.pdbx_description
1 polymer ?
#
loop_
_entity_poly.entity_id
_entity_poly.type
_entity_poly.pdbx_seq_one_letter_code
_entity_poly.pdbx_strand_id
1 'polypeptide(L)'
;VSLTETLYQDLHLVTQQIGASVLCPYFVPTGISQSHRNRPEHMGHEAPTKSQQIGQAMSDKAVGSGKISAEEVASRVFTAMEDDQFYVYSHPKALGNVQRRMEAIVAGHNPPDPFAERPEIGENLRQALREA
;
A
#
# COMPACT_ATOMS: atom_id res chain seq x y z
N VAL A 1 -3.02 1.16 -9.74
CA VAL A 1 -4.44 1.35 -10.07
C VAL A 1 -4.57 1.87 -11.49
N SER A 2 -4.20 3.12 -11.82
CA SER A 2 -4.44 3.72 -13.16
C SER A 2 -3.96 2.87 -14.33
N LEU A 3 -2.74 2.31 -14.27
CA LEU A 3 -2.25 1.41 -15.34
C LEU A 3 -3.17 0.20 -15.55
N THR A 4 -3.67 -0.39 -14.46
CA THR A 4 -4.56 -1.55 -14.54
C THR A 4 -5.96 -1.17 -15.02
N GLU A 5 -6.43 0.03 -14.68
CA GLU A 5 -7.70 0.57 -15.20
C GLU A 5 -7.63 0.75 -16.71
N THR A 6 -6.53 1.31 -17.23
CA THR A 6 -6.30 1.42 -18.68
C THR A 6 -6.27 0.04 -19.32
N LEU A 7 -5.51 -0.92 -18.76
CA LEU A 7 -5.47 -2.29 -19.26
C LEU A 7 -6.85 -2.96 -19.28
N TYR A 8 -7.66 -2.78 -18.24
CA TYR A 8 -9.01 -3.30 -18.15
C TYR A 8 -9.88 -2.75 -19.29
N GLN A 9 -9.82 -1.44 -19.53
CA GLN A 9 -10.59 -0.81 -20.61
C GLN A 9 -10.10 -1.26 -22.00
N ASP A 10 -8.78 -1.33 -22.22
CA ASP A 10 -8.21 -1.76 -23.49
C ASP A 10 -8.58 -3.23 -23.80
N LEU A 11 -8.56 -4.11 -22.80
CA LEU A 11 -8.99 -5.50 -22.96
C LEU A 11 -10.47 -5.58 -23.37
N HIS A 12 -11.33 -4.80 -22.73
CA HIS A 12 -12.77 -4.79 -23.04
C HIS A 12 -13.10 -4.30 -24.46
N LEU A 13 -12.21 -3.54 -25.09
CA LEU A 13 -12.36 -3.14 -26.49
C LEU A 13 -12.14 -4.30 -27.47
N VAL A 14 -11.34 -5.30 -27.09
CA VAL A 14 -10.86 -6.34 -28.01
C VAL A 14 -11.34 -7.75 -27.65
N THR A 15 -11.70 -8.00 -26.40
CA THR A 15 -12.10 -9.35 -25.93
C THR A 15 -12.97 -9.30 -24.68
N GLN A 16 -13.82 -10.34 -24.53
CA GLN A 16 -14.58 -10.60 -23.30
C GLN A 16 -14.04 -11.83 -22.55
N GLN A 17 -12.95 -12.44 -23.03
CA GLN A 17 -12.41 -13.68 -22.49
C GLN A 17 -11.27 -13.45 -21.50
N ILE A 18 -10.74 -12.24 -21.43
CA ILE A 18 -9.62 -11.88 -20.56
C ILE A 18 -10.04 -10.70 -19.69
N GLY A 19 -10.07 -10.93 -18.39
CA GLY A 19 -10.33 -9.89 -17.38
C GLY A 19 -9.04 -9.35 -16.77
N ALA A 20 -9.19 -8.26 -16.04
CA ALA A 20 -8.12 -7.69 -15.21
C ALA A 20 -8.68 -7.29 -13.85
N SER A 21 -7.93 -7.56 -12.79
CA SER A 21 -8.25 -7.13 -11.42
C SER A 21 -7.05 -6.46 -10.79
N VAL A 22 -7.29 -5.53 -9.87
CA VAL A 22 -6.23 -4.87 -9.12
C VAL A 22 -6.39 -5.10 -7.62
N LEU A 23 -5.42 -5.80 -7.02
CA LEU A 23 -5.36 -5.95 -5.58
C LEU A 23 -4.80 -4.69 -4.93
N CYS A 24 -5.58 -4.09 -4.04
CA CYS A 24 -5.22 -2.95 -3.21
C CYS A 24 -5.05 -3.41 -1.75
N PRO A 25 -3.89 -3.93 -1.37
CA PRO A 25 -3.67 -4.43 -0.02
C PRO A 25 -3.48 -3.28 0.96
N TYR A 26 -3.96 -3.46 2.19
CA TYR A 26 -3.53 -2.72 3.36
C TYR A 26 -2.39 -3.49 4.06
N PHE A 27 -2.17 -3.34 5.35
CA PHE A 27 -1.12 -4.08 6.04
C PHE A 27 -1.46 -5.57 6.15
N VAL A 28 -0.63 -6.39 5.52
CA VAL A 28 -0.72 -7.86 5.55
C VAL A 28 0.64 -8.38 6.04
N PRO A 29 0.69 -9.22 7.08
CA PRO A 29 1.94 -9.75 7.61
C PRO A 29 2.62 -10.68 6.62
N THR A 30 3.55 -10.11 5.86
CA THR A 30 4.36 -10.79 4.84
C THR A 30 5.81 -10.39 4.98
N GLY A 31 6.69 -10.97 4.18
CA GLY A 31 8.11 -10.59 4.15
C GLY A 31 8.42 -9.31 3.35
N ILE A 32 7.43 -8.48 3.01
CA ILE A 32 7.64 -7.29 2.17
C ILE A 32 8.54 -6.24 2.84
N SER A 33 8.44 -6.06 4.16
CA SER A 33 9.29 -5.14 4.90
C SER A 33 10.76 -5.58 4.94
N GLN A 34 11.05 -6.82 4.62
CA GLN A 34 12.40 -7.40 4.52
C GLN A 34 12.85 -7.57 3.06
N SER A 35 12.30 -6.82 2.13
CA SER A 35 12.58 -6.92 0.68
C SER A 35 14.05 -6.62 0.33
N HIS A 36 14.78 -5.91 1.19
CA HIS A 36 16.22 -5.65 1.04
C HIS A 36 17.06 -6.93 0.90
N ARG A 37 16.58 -8.07 1.45
CA ARG A 37 17.23 -9.40 1.30
C ARG A 37 17.34 -9.87 -0.17
N ASN A 38 16.47 -9.34 -1.04
CA ASN A 38 16.43 -9.68 -2.45
C ASN A 38 17.26 -8.71 -3.32
N ARG A 39 18.00 -7.76 -2.71
CA ARG A 39 18.83 -6.81 -3.43
C ARG A 39 20.02 -7.57 -4.06
N PRO A 40 20.26 -7.42 -5.36
CA PRO A 40 21.42 -8.02 -6.00
C PRO A 40 22.74 -7.52 -5.37
N GLU A 41 23.72 -8.41 -5.20
CA GLU A 41 25.02 -8.09 -4.57
C GLU A 41 25.75 -6.93 -5.27
N HIS A 42 25.65 -6.83 -6.61
CA HIS A 42 26.30 -5.77 -7.37
C HIS A 42 25.73 -4.37 -7.11
N MET A 43 24.58 -4.25 -6.46
CA MET A 43 23.99 -2.96 -6.06
C MET A 43 24.52 -2.43 -4.72
N GLY A 44 25.44 -3.17 -4.09
CA GLY A 44 26.06 -2.80 -2.82
C GLY A 44 25.13 -2.82 -1.62
N HIS A 45 25.72 -2.86 -0.44
CA HIS A 45 25.03 -2.75 0.83
C HIS A 45 25.70 -1.64 1.64
N GLU A 46 25.33 -0.40 1.37
CA GLU A 46 25.73 0.71 2.22
C GLU A 46 25.02 0.60 3.59
N ALA A 47 25.68 1.06 4.64
CA ALA A 47 25.05 1.14 5.96
C ALA A 47 23.82 2.05 5.89
N PRO A 48 22.66 1.62 6.41
CA PRO A 48 21.45 2.42 6.32
C PRO A 48 21.60 3.72 7.14
N THR A 49 21.14 4.82 6.57
CA THR A 49 21.05 6.09 7.29
C THR A 49 20.04 5.98 8.45
N LYS A 50 20.10 6.90 9.41
CA LYS A 50 19.15 6.93 10.54
C LYS A 50 17.69 7.08 10.05
N SER A 51 17.45 7.88 9.04
CA SER A 51 16.12 8.02 8.42
C SER A 51 15.63 6.70 7.81
N GLN A 52 16.50 5.94 7.15
CA GLN A 52 16.17 4.62 6.61
C GLN A 52 15.88 3.61 7.73
N GLN A 53 16.63 3.64 8.82
CA GLN A 53 16.37 2.77 10.00
C GLN A 53 15.01 3.08 10.64
N ILE A 54 14.67 4.36 10.81
CA ILE A 54 13.36 4.79 11.30
C ILE A 54 12.24 4.31 10.34
N GLY A 55 12.40 4.54 9.04
CA GLY A 55 11.45 4.08 8.02
C GLY A 55 11.26 2.57 8.02
N GLN A 56 12.35 1.81 8.17
CA GLN A 56 12.32 0.35 8.29
C GLN A 56 11.54 -0.10 9.52
N ALA A 57 11.83 0.46 10.69
CA ALA A 57 11.13 0.12 11.93
C ALA A 57 9.61 0.43 11.86
N MET A 58 9.24 1.55 11.22
CA MET A 58 7.84 1.89 10.97
C MET A 58 7.16 0.90 10.03
N SER A 59 7.85 0.50 8.96
CA SER A 59 7.36 -0.49 8.00
C SER A 59 7.15 -1.85 8.65
N ASP A 60 8.13 -2.34 9.42
CA ASP A 60 8.06 -3.61 10.14
C ASP A 60 6.87 -3.64 11.11
N LYS A 61 6.70 -2.55 11.88
CA LYS A 61 5.58 -2.41 12.81
C LYS A 61 4.24 -2.39 12.08
N ALA A 62 4.14 -1.65 10.97
CA ALA A 62 2.91 -1.53 10.19
C ALA A 62 2.52 -2.87 9.56
N VAL A 63 3.46 -3.53 8.88
CA VAL A 63 3.25 -4.85 8.26
C VAL A 63 2.91 -5.89 9.31
N GLY A 64 3.66 -5.94 10.42
CA GLY A 64 3.42 -6.89 11.51
C GLY A 64 2.10 -6.67 12.26
N SER A 65 1.48 -5.49 12.14
CA SER A 65 0.17 -5.20 12.74
C SER A 65 -1.02 -5.74 11.94
N GLY A 66 -0.79 -6.26 10.73
CA GLY A 66 -1.83 -6.83 9.87
C GLY A 66 -2.55 -8.00 10.55
N LYS A 67 -3.87 -8.06 10.40
CA LYS A 67 -4.74 -9.06 11.04
C LYS A 67 -5.26 -10.12 10.08
N ILE A 68 -5.05 -9.91 8.79
CA ILE A 68 -5.52 -10.79 7.71
C ILE A 68 -4.31 -11.52 7.15
N SER A 69 -4.39 -12.84 6.99
CA SER A 69 -3.30 -13.64 6.45
C SER A 69 -3.14 -13.45 4.92
N ALA A 70 -1.97 -13.82 4.40
CA ALA A 70 -1.72 -13.81 2.97
C ALA A 70 -2.66 -14.77 2.21
N GLU A 71 -2.97 -15.93 2.81
CA GLU A 71 -3.91 -16.90 2.25
C GLU A 71 -5.32 -16.32 2.14
N GLU A 72 -5.78 -15.59 3.16
CA GLU A 72 -7.10 -14.95 3.12
C GLU A 72 -7.15 -13.87 2.04
N VAL A 73 -6.08 -13.09 1.87
CA VAL A 73 -5.98 -12.11 0.77
C VAL A 73 -5.99 -12.80 -0.58
N ALA A 74 -5.24 -13.90 -0.74
CA ALA A 74 -5.24 -14.69 -1.97
C ALA A 74 -6.63 -15.25 -2.29
N SER A 75 -7.33 -15.80 -1.31
CA SER A 75 -8.71 -16.28 -1.48
C SER A 75 -9.65 -15.18 -2.00
N ARG A 76 -9.55 -13.98 -1.47
CA ARG A 76 -10.34 -12.82 -1.96
C ARG A 76 -10.02 -12.46 -3.41
N VAL A 77 -8.76 -12.60 -3.82
CA VAL A 77 -8.38 -12.38 -5.22
C VAL A 77 -9.02 -13.41 -6.12
N PHE A 78 -8.99 -14.70 -5.76
CA PHE A 78 -9.64 -15.74 -6.56
C PHE A 78 -11.15 -15.54 -6.67
N THR A 79 -11.83 -15.22 -5.56
CA THR A 79 -13.26 -14.89 -5.59
C THR A 79 -13.54 -13.69 -6.51
N ALA A 80 -12.72 -12.64 -6.42
CA ALA A 80 -12.89 -11.47 -7.27
C ALA A 80 -12.69 -11.79 -8.77
N MET A 81 -11.78 -12.71 -9.10
CA MET A 81 -11.60 -13.19 -10.47
C MET A 81 -12.80 -13.99 -10.96
N GLU A 82 -13.39 -14.83 -10.11
CA GLU A 82 -14.61 -15.60 -10.42
C GLU A 82 -15.83 -14.68 -10.63
N ASP A 83 -15.89 -13.58 -9.87
CA ASP A 83 -16.98 -12.60 -9.90
C ASP A 83 -16.74 -11.47 -10.94
N ASP A 84 -15.67 -11.52 -11.73
CA ASP A 84 -15.23 -10.46 -12.65
C ASP A 84 -15.13 -9.09 -11.98
N GLN A 85 -14.66 -9.06 -10.72
CA GLN A 85 -14.51 -7.85 -9.93
C GLN A 85 -13.14 -7.20 -10.17
N PHE A 86 -13.13 -5.91 -10.57
CA PHE A 86 -11.90 -5.19 -10.86
C PHE A 86 -11.11 -4.79 -9.59
N TYR A 87 -11.75 -4.06 -8.65
CA TYR A 87 -11.06 -3.61 -7.43
C TYR A 87 -11.16 -4.66 -6.32
N VAL A 88 -10.03 -5.18 -5.88
CA VAL A 88 -9.95 -6.17 -4.80
C VAL A 88 -9.32 -5.52 -3.56
N TYR A 89 -10.07 -5.39 -2.48
CA TYR A 89 -9.62 -4.79 -1.24
C TYR A 89 -9.37 -5.84 -0.17
N SER A 90 -8.15 -5.85 0.39
CA SER A 90 -7.86 -6.70 1.56
C SER A 90 -8.61 -6.22 2.82
N HIS A 91 -8.82 -4.90 2.95
CA HIS A 91 -9.44 -4.27 4.12
C HIS A 91 -10.49 -3.23 3.70
N PRO A 92 -11.72 -3.63 3.34
CA PRO A 92 -12.75 -2.68 2.87
C PRO A 92 -13.02 -1.54 3.85
N LYS A 93 -12.90 -1.80 5.16
CA LYS A 93 -13.11 -0.78 6.22
C LYS A 93 -12.01 0.30 6.26
N ALA A 94 -10.88 0.10 5.59
CA ALA A 94 -9.77 1.07 5.53
C ALA A 94 -9.91 2.10 4.40
N LEU A 95 -10.97 2.04 3.59
CA LEU A 95 -11.16 2.90 2.41
C LEU A 95 -11.46 4.36 2.77
N GLY A 96 -11.82 4.69 4.00
CA GLY A 96 -12.08 6.08 4.40
C GLY A 96 -10.92 7.05 4.14
N ASN A 97 -9.67 6.59 4.27
CA ASN A 97 -8.49 7.41 3.93
C ASN A 97 -8.38 7.66 2.41
N VAL A 98 -8.73 6.65 1.61
CA VAL A 98 -8.75 6.77 0.14
C VAL A 98 -9.81 7.77 -0.28
N GLN A 99 -11.01 7.67 0.30
CA GLN A 99 -12.11 8.59 0.03
C GLN A 99 -11.71 10.04 0.35
N ARG A 100 -11.22 10.32 1.57
CA ARG A 100 -10.76 11.68 1.96
C ARG A 100 -9.70 12.23 1.02
N ARG A 101 -8.75 11.39 0.59
CA ARG A 101 -7.74 11.78 -0.38
C ARG A 101 -8.35 12.17 -1.73
N MET A 102 -9.29 11.38 -2.24
CA MET A 102 -9.94 11.66 -3.53
C MET A 102 -10.81 12.92 -3.46
N GLU A 103 -11.54 13.13 -2.36
CA GLU A 103 -12.31 14.35 -2.12
C GLU A 103 -11.41 15.59 -2.09
N ALA A 104 -10.25 15.53 -1.43
CA ALA A 104 -9.29 16.63 -1.42
C ALA A 104 -8.73 16.94 -2.82
N ILE A 105 -8.43 15.91 -3.62
CA ILE A 105 -7.99 16.06 -5.01
C ILE A 105 -9.05 16.75 -5.86
N VAL A 106 -10.29 16.29 -5.79
CA VAL A 106 -11.41 16.86 -6.57
C VAL A 106 -11.68 18.31 -6.16
N ALA A 107 -11.55 18.63 -4.88
CA ALA A 107 -11.73 19.99 -4.35
C ALA A 107 -10.51 20.90 -4.57
N GLY A 108 -9.40 20.39 -5.10
CA GLY A 108 -8.16 21.18 -5.28
C GLY A 108 -7.49 21.57 -3.96
N HIS A 109 -7.76 20.83 -2.89
CA HIS A 109 -7.15 21.06 -1.57
C HIS A 109 -5.76 20.43 -1.47
N ASN A 110 -4.93 20.97 -0.59
CA ASN A 110 -3.66 20.36 -0.24
C ASN A 110 -3.89 18.95 0.40
N PRO A 111 -2.91 18.04 0.28
CA PRO A 111 -2.98 16.74 0.93
C PRO A 111 -3.25 16.87 2.42
N PRO A 112 -4.20 16.08 2.99
CA PRO A 112 -4.47 16.12 4.43
C PRO A 112 -3.25 15.64 5.23
N ASP A 113 -3.05 16.20 6.42
CA ASP A 113 -2.00 15.76 7.34
C ASP A 113 -2.30 14.30 7.78
N PRO A 114 -1.40 13.34 7.52
CA PRO A 114 -1.58 11.95 7.92
C PRO A 114 -1.57 11.75 9.44
N PHE A 115 -1.09 12.73 10.20
CA PHE A 115 -1.00 12.71 11.67
C PHE A 115 -2.08 13.55 12.35
N ALA A 116 -3.06 14.10 11.60
CA ALA A 116 -4.08 14.98 12.17
C ALA A 116 -4.83 14.34 13.36
N GLU A 117 -5.09 13.01 13.30
CA GLU A 117 -5.76 12.25 14.38
C GLU A 117 -4.82 11.85 15.53
N ARG A 118 -3.49 11.92 15.31
CA ARG A 118 -2.45 11.52 16.27
C ARG A 118 -1.23 12.44 16.14
N PRO A 119 -1.35 13.71 16.49
CA PRO A 119 -0.29 14.70 16.30
C PRO A 119 1.01 14.36 17.05
N GLU A 120 0.92 13.65 18.17
CA GLU A 120 2.08 13.18 18.94
C GLU A 120 2.99 12.26 18.13
N ILE A 121 2.44 11.43 17.24
CA ILE A 121 3.24 10.55 16.37
C ILE A 121 4.05 11.39 15.38
N GLY A 122 3.40 12.40 14.79
CA GLY A 122 4.06 13.32 13.86
C GLY A 122 5.17 14.12 14.52
N GLU A 123 4.97 14.58 15.75
CA GLU A 123 6.00 15.35 16.50
C GLU A 123 7.18 14.47 16.88
N ASN A 124 6.95 13.28 17.44
CA ASN A 124 8.00 12.32 17.76
C ASN A 124 8.84 11.96 16.52
N LEU A 125 8.19 11.78 15.37
CA LEU A 125 8.89 11.49 14.11
C LEU A 125 9.74 12.69 13.66
N ARG A 126 9.21 13.91 13.73
CA ARG A 126 9.96 15.14 13.42
C ARG A 126 11.18 15.31 14.31
N GLN A 127 11.04 15.06 15.60
CA GLN A 127 12.16 15.11 16.54
C GLN A 127 13.21 14.07 16.19
N ALA A 128 12.83 12.81 16.01
CA ALA A 128 13.76 11.73 15.65
C ALA A 128 14.52 12.01 14.34
N LEU A 129 13.88 12.67 13.37
CA LEU A 129 14.51 13.04 12.10
C LEU A 129 15.45 14.25 12.21
N ARG A 130 15.20 15.18 13.15
CA ARG A 130 16.12 16.33 13.41
C ARG A 130 17.40 15.90 14.11
N GLU A 131 17.35 14.85 14.92
CA GLU A 131 18.48 14.28 15.64
C GLU A 131 19.28 13.25 14.79
N ALA A 132 18.89 13.09 13.56
CA ALA A 132 19.48 12.16 12.59
C ALA A 132 20.53 12.83 11.72
#